data_2a70d429e59e90336f77a08b88e2483a
#
_entry.id   2a70d429e59e90336f77a08b88e2483a
#
_cell.length_a   1.000
_cell.length_b   1.000
_cell.length_c   1.000
_cell.angle_alpha   90.00
_cell.angle_beta   90.00
_cell.angle_gamma   90.00
#
_symmetry.space_group_name_H-M   'P 1'
#
loop_
_entity.id
_entity.type
_entity.pdbx_description
1 polymer ?
#
loop_
_entity_poly.entity_id
_entity_poly.type
_entity_poly.pdbx_seq_one_letter_code
_entity_poly.pdbx_strand_id
1 'polypeptide(L)'
;MIFTGDIACPNLEALPDLEIPEDLKRKAWISNLEGAIEINGDELLSEVVVFNQLSALQKIKEAIDIKVVTLANNHITDTSTIRQTEELLDELNVKYCGAGIDINSSKKACVIKEDNGKEVVILNFGWRSISCLEATGNKEGVNPYEKNNIISQVKYIKSKYVN
;
A
#
# COMPACT_ATOMS: atom_id res chain seq x y z
N MET A 1 2.25 2.12 -17.00
CA MET A 1 2.33 1.99 -15.52
C MET A 1 3.15 3.11 -14.95
N ILE A 2 2.76 3.67 -13.81
CA ILE A 2 3.43 4.78 -13.13
C ILE A 2 3.71 4.34 -11.69
N PHE A 3 4.94 4.51 -11.24
CA PHE A 3 5.31 4.34 -9.84
C PHE A 3 5.50 5.73 -9.24
N THR A 4 4.88 5.96 -8.09
CA THR A 4 5.01 7.22 -7.35
C THR A 4 5.59 6.98 -5.96
N GLY A 5 5.87 8.04 -5.23
CA GLY A 5 6.25 7.99 -3.83
C GLY A 5 5.04 7.81 -2.90
N ASP A 6 5.16 8.41 -1.71
CA ASP A 6 4.20 8.24 -0.64
C ASP A 6 2.91 9.00 -0.90
N ILE A 7 1.80 8.37 -0.55
CA ILE A 7 0.52 9.00 -0.31
C ILE A 7 0.38 9.13 1.21
N ALA A 8 0.34 10.37 1.70
CA ALA A 8 0.08 10.72 3.08
C ALA A 8 -0.88 11.90 3.10
N CYS A 9 -2.16 11.65 3.20
CA CYS A 9 -3.23 12.64 3.08
C CYS A 9 -4.14 12.63 4.31
N PRO A 10 -3.68 13.23 5.43
CA PRO A 10 -4.44 13.22 6.69
C PRO A 10 -5.63 14.18 6.68
N ASN A 11 -5.72 15.08 5.73
CA ASN A 11 -6.77 16.09 5.65
C ASN A 11 -7.22 16.31 4.20
N LEU A 12 -8.51 16.08 3.93
CA LEU A 12 -9.10 16.33 2.61
C LEU A 12 -9.01 17.80 2.18
N GLU A 13 -9.18 18.74 3.12
CA GLU A 13 -9.15 20.20 2.82
C GLU A 13 -7.75 20.68 2.40
N ALA A 14 -6.70 20.01 2.88
CA ALA A 14 -5.33 20.30 2.50
C ALA A 14 -4.93 19.69 1.14
N LEU A 15 -5.75 18.80 0.57
CA LEU A 15 -5.46 18.19 -0.71
C LEU A 15 -5.70 19.19 -1.85
N PRO A 16 -4.67 19.58 -2.61
CA PRO A 16 -4.84 20.50 -3.73
C PRO A 16 -5.66 19.88 -4.85
N ASP A 17 -6.13 20.70 -5.77
CA ASP A 17 -6.69 20.19 -7.01
C ASP A 17 -5.60 19.48 -7.82
N LEU A 18 -5.86 18.22 -8.15
CA LEU A 18 -4.89 17.38 -8.84
C LEU A 18 -5.00 17.60 -10.36
N GLU A 19 -4.12 18.45 -10.89
CA GLU A 19 -3.98 18.67 -12.32
C GLU A 19 -3.10 17.59 -12.95
N ILE A 20 -3.69 16.46 -13.31
CA ILE A 20 -3.00 15.32 -13.93
C ILE A 20 -3.22 15.33 -15.43
N PRO A 21 -2.17 15.26 -16.27
CA PRO A 21 -2.32 15.12 -17.72
C PRO A 21 -3.19 13.90 -18.10
N GLU A 22 -4.06 14.05 -19.11
CA GLU A 22 -5.04 13.02 -19.46
C GLU A 22 -4.42 11.68 -19.88
N ASP A 23 -3.24 11.70 -20.49
CA ASP A 23 -2.50 10.51 -20.89
C ASP A 23 -1.93 9.76 -19.66
N LEU A 24 -1.78 10.42 -18.52
CA LEU A 24 -1.32 9.82 -17.27
C LEU A 24 -2.49 9.33 -16.41
N LYS A 25 -3.65 10.00 -16.42
CA LYS A 25 -4.82 9.60 -15.61
C LYS A 25 -5.23 8.14 -15.84
N ARG A 26 -5.13 7.66 -17.08
CA ARG A 26 -5.52 6.30 -17.48
C ARG A 26 -4.44 5.24 -17.29
N LYS A 27 -3.26 5.63 -16.84
CA LYS A 27 -2.20 4.66 -16.53
C LYS A 27 -2.49 3.99 -15.18
N ALA A 28 -2.06 2.74 -15.04
CA ALA A 28 -2.07 2.08 -13.74
C ALA A 28 -1.06 2.75 -12.81
N TRP A 29 -1.52 3.27 -11.69
CA TRP A 29 -0.68 3.90 -10.66
C TRP A 29 -0.39 2.93 -9.53
N ILE A 30 0.84 2.96 -9.06
CA ILE A 30 1.33 2.18 -7.92
C ILE A 30 2.03 3.15 -6.97
N SER A 31 1.57 3.22 -5.73
CA SER A 31 2.05 4.18 -4.73
C SER A 31 2.37 3.48 -3.42
N ASN A 32 3.21 4.07 -2.59
CA ASN A 32 3.27 3.70 -1.18
C ASN A 32 2.16 4.43 -0.42
N LEU A 33 1.33 3.70 0.31
CA LEU A 33 0.36 4.29 1.24
C LEU A 33 1.04 4.44 2.59
N GLU A 34 1.51 5.64 2.89
CA GLU A 34 2.23 5.93 4.13
C GLU A 34 1.23 6.12 5.26
N GLY A 35 1.25 5.19 6.22
CA GLY A 35 0.27 5.13 7.32
C GLY A 35 -1.04 4.42 6.97
N ALA A 36 -1.86 4.21 7.99
CA ALA A 36 -3.15 3.55 7.89
C ALA A 36 -4.24 4.43 7.25
N ILE A 37 -5.42 3.86 6.99
CA ILE A 37 -6.59 4.62 6.52
C ILE A 37 -7.54 4.83 7.70
N GLU A 38 -7.96 6.10 7.90
CA GLU A 38 -8.93 6.51 8.90
C GLU A 38 -10.21 7.06 8.26
N ILE A 39 -11.35 6.67 8.79
CA ILE A 39 -12.66 7.19 8.34
C ILE A 39 -12.87 8.61 8.87
N ASN A 40 -12.54 8.83 10.15
CA ASN A 40 -12.68 10.10 10.87
C ASN A 40 -11.35 10.42 11.56
N GLY A 41 -10.39 10.95 10.82
CA GLY A 41 -9.06 11.26 11.33
C GLY A 41 -8.87 12.65 11.92
N ASP A 42 -9.92 13.47 12.04
CA ASP A 42 -9.80 14.90 12.44
C ASP A 42 -9.21 15.06 13.85
N GLU A 43 -9.52 14.16 14.77
CA GLU A 43 -8.96 14.15 16.12
C GLU A 43 -7.45 13.87 16.14
N LEU A 44 -6.94 13.18 15.14
CA LEU A 44 -5.53 12.79 15.00
C LEU A 44 -4.66 13.89 14.38
N LEU A 45 -5.26 14.93 13.80
CA LEU A 45 -4.51 16.01 13.13
C LEU A 45 -3.56 16.80 14.04
N SER A 46 -3.78 16.74 15.36
CA SER A 46 -2.89 17.36 16.36
C SER A 46 -1.77 16.43 16.85
N GLU A 47 -1.76 15.18 16.45
CA GLU A 47 -0.80 14.17 16.87
C GLU A 47 0.35 14.03 15.86
N VAL A 48 1.49 13.54 16.32
CA VAL A 48 2.65 13.26 15.47
C VAL A 48 2.52 11.83 14.92
N VAL A 49 1.48 11.61 14.11
CA VAL A 49 1.17 10.32 13.49
C VAL A 49 0.94 10.50 11.99
N VAL A 50 1.17 9.46 11.21
CA VAL A 50 0.93 9.49 9.76
C VAL A 50 -0.25 8.58 9.44
N PHE A 51 -1.25 9.15 8.77
CA PHE A 51 -2.43 8.42 8.33
C PHE A 51 -3.01 9.04 7.05
N ASN A 52 -4.00 8.38 6.47
CA ASN A 52 -4.73 8.85 5.31
C ASN A 52 -6.21 8.94 5.64
N GLN A 53 -6.84 10.08 5.42
CA GLN A 53 -8.30 10.15 5.47
C GLN A 53 -8.91 9.40 4.29
N LEU A 54 -9.91 8.57 4.53
CA LEU A 54 -10.61 7.80 3.49
C LEU A 54 -11.13 8.70 2.37
N SER A 55 -11.74 9.84 2.73
CA SER A 55 -12.27 10.82 1.77
C SER A 55 -11.18 11.44 0.88
N ALA A 56 -9.99 11.69 1.44
CA ALA A 56 -8.86 12.19 0.66
C ALA A 56 -8.35 11.13 -0.33
N LEU A 57 -8.26 9.88 0.10
CA LEU A 57 -7.86 8.78 -0.78
C LEU A 57 -8.89 8.52 -1.89
N GLN A 58 -10.19 8.65 -1.60
CA GLN A 58 -11.26 8.60 -2.60
C GLN A 58 -11.09 9.70 -3.66
N LYS A 59 -10.83 10.95 -3.25
CA LYS A 59 -10.58 12.07 -4.18
C LYS A 59 -9.34 11.82 -5.05
N ILE A 60 -8.26 11.28 -4.49
CA ILE A 60 -7.07 10.92 -5.27
C ILE A 60 -7.42 9.84 -6.28
N LYS A 61 -8.16 8.81 -5.87
CA LYS A 61 -8.56 7.70 -6.75
C LYS A 61 -9.49 8.15 -7.90
N GLU A 62 -10.30 9.18 -7.69
CA GLU A 62 -11.12 9.80 -8.76
C GLU A 62 -10.24 10.54 -9.79
N ALA A 63 -9.13 11.10 -9.36
CA ALA A 63 -8.21 11.84 -10.23
C ALA A 63 -7.27 10.91 -11.02
N ILE A 64 -6.88 9.76 -10.45
CA ILE A 64 -5.92 8.80 -11.03
C ILE A 64 -6.35 7.36 -10.81
N ASP A 65 -5.94 6.46 -11.71
CA ASP A 65 -6.28 5.04 -11.62
C ASP A 65 -5.30 4.27 -10.70
N ILE A 66 -5.44 4.45 -9.38
CA ILE A 66 -4.64 3.71 -8.40
C ILE A 66 -5.02 2.23 -8.47
N LYS A 67 -4.11 1.40 -8.92
CA LYS A 67 -4.30 -0.07 -9.00
C LYS A 67 -3.74 -0.81 -7.80
N VAL A 68 -2.62 -0.33 -7.27
CA VAL A 68 -1.93 -0.97 -6.15
C VAL A 68 -1.38 0.09 -5.21
N VAL A 69 -1.51 -0.18 -3.92
CA VAL A 69 -0.73 0.49 -2.89
C VAL A 69 0.18 -0.51 -2.17
N THR A 70 1.37 -0.06 -1.81
CA THR A 70 2.29 -0.81 -0.97
C THR A 70 2.15 -0.34 0.48
N LEU A 71 2.17 -1.28 1.43
CA LEU A 71 1.84 -1.02 2.83
C LEU A 71 3.03 -1.26 3.79
N ALA A 72 4.19 -1.70 3.29
CA ALA A 72 5.32 -2.02 4.16
C ALA A 72 6.12 -0.76 4.53
N ASN A 73 5.54 0.08 5.37
CA ASN A 73 6.15 1.26 5.96
C ASN A 73 6.03 1.26 7.50
N ASN A 74 6.74 2.15 8.15
CA ASN A 74 6.79 2.22 9.62
C ASN A 74 5.56 2.89 10.25
N HIS A 75 4.70 3.52 9.44
CA HIS A 75 3.51 4.23 9.89
C HIS A 75 2.20 3.45 9.72
N ILE A 76 2.25 2.27 9.09
CA ILE A 76 1.03 1.49 8.76
C ILE A 76 0.22 1.06 10.00
N THR A 77 0.81 1.12 11.18
CA THR A 77 0.17 0.76 12.45
C THR A 77 0.11 1.93 13.45
N ASP A 78 0.30 3.16 13.00
CA ASP A 78 0.33 4.33 13.88
C ASP A 78 -1.03 4.64 14.51
N THR A 79 -2.11 4.45 13.77
CA THR A 79 -3.45 4.90 14.19
C THR A 79 -4.49 3.79 14.24
N SER A 80 -4.52 2.88 13.27
CA SER A 80 -5.48 1.79 13.23
C SER A 80 -4.85 0.44 12.87
N THR A 81 -5.66 -0.60 12.81
CA THR A 81 -5.19 -1.94 12.45
C THR A 81 -4.97 -2.07 10.96
N ILE A 82 -4.04 -2.94 10.58
CA ILE A 82 -3.84 -3.30 9.17
C ILE A 82 -5.12 -3.89 8.58
N ARG A 83 -5.87 -4.68 9.35
CA ARG A 83 -7.17 -5.23 8.94
C ARG A 83 -8.13 -4.16 8.48
N GLN A 84 -8.31 -3.08 9.26
CA GLN A 84 -9.20 -1.98 8.87
C GLN A 84 -8.75 -1.31 7.57
N THR A 85 -7.45 -1.08 7.42
CA THR A 85 -6.88 -0.53 6.18
C THR A 85 -7.12 -1.47 4.99
N GLU A 86 -6.94 -2.79 5.15
CA GLU A 86 -7.22 -3.79 4.12
C GLU A 86 -8.69 -3.77 3.70
N GLU A 87 -9.64 -3.75 4.66
CA GLU A 87 -11.08 -3.70 4.41
C GLU A 87 -11.47 -2.45 3.59
N LEU A 88 -10.96 -1.28 3.97
CA LEU A 88 -11.21 -0.03 3.25
C LEU A 88 -10.59 -0.01 1.83
N LEU A 89 -9.42 -0.62 1.64
CA LEU A 89 -8.81 -0.77 0.31
C LEU A 89 -9.61 -1.74 -0.58
N ASP A 90 -10.17 -2.80 0.00
CA ASP A 90 -11.05 -3.73 -0.71
C ASP A 90 -12.34 -3.02 -1.16
N GLU A 91 -12.96 -2.20 -0.31
CA GLU A 91 -14.12 -1.36 -0.67
C GLU A 91 -13.78 -0.38 -1.81
N LEU A 92 -12.59 0.18 -1.80
CA LEU A 92 -12.10 1.05 -2.87
C LEU A 92 -11.70 0.27 -4.14
N ASN A 93 -11.69 -1.06 -4.12
CA ASN A 93 -11.17 -1.89 -5.21
C ASN A 93 -9.73 -1.53 -5.60
N VAL A 94 -8.88 -1.31 -4.59
CA VAL A 94 -7.43 -1.05 -4.72
C VAL A 94 -6.67 -2.25 -4.17
N LYS A 95 -5.81 -2.85 -4.98
CA LYS A 95 -4.94 -3.94 -4.52
C LYS A 95 -3.87 -3.43 -3.57
N TYR A 96 -3.43 -4.28 -2.66
CA TYR A 96 -2.39 -3.93 -1.69
C TYR A 96 -1.44 -5.10 -1.42
N CYS A 97 -0.22 -4.81 -1.00
CA CYS A 97 0.77 -5.80 -0.58
C CYS A 97 1.81 -5.20 0.38
N GLY A 98 2.52 -6.06 1.09
CA GLY A 98 3.64 -5.66 1.95
C GLY A 98 3.32 -5.56 3.44
N ALA A 99 2.04 -5.59 3.81
CA ALA A 99 1.60 -5.76 5.19
C ALA A 99 0.42 -6.73 5.24
N GLY A 100 0.05 -7.19 6.42
CA GLY A 100 -1.08 -8.09 6.60
C GLY A 100 -1.32 -8.43 8.07
N ILE A 101 -2.46 -9.09 8.34
CA ILE A 101 -2.90 -9.47 9.69
C ILE A 101 -2.06 -10.59 10.32
N ASP A 102 -1.22 -11.25 9.52
CA ASP A 102 -0.27 -12.28 9.92
C ASP A 102 0.89 -12.35 8.91
N ILE A 103 1.89 -13.19 9.21
CA ILE A 103 3.08 -13.36 8.35
C ILE A 103 2.74 -13.89 6.95
N ASN A 104 1.68 -14.69 6.78
CA ASN A 104 1.32 -15.25 5.49
C ASN A 104 0.61 -14.20 4.62
N SER A 105 -0.31 -13.44 5.19
CA SER A 105 -0.99 -12.35 4.49
C SER A 105 -0.02 -11.23 4.12
N SER A 106 0.92 -10.85 5.00
CA SER A 106 1.92 -9.82 4.72
C SER A 106 2.82 -10.14 3.52
N LYS A 107 3.03 -11.43 3.21
CA LYS A 107 3.86 -11.91 2.09
C LYS A 107 3.13 -11.99 0.75
N LYS A 108 1.85 -11.71 0.70
CA LYS A 108 1.11 -11.74 -0.56
C LYS A 108 1.67 -10.71 -1.53
N ALA A 109 1.87 -11.16 -2.78
CA ALA A 109 2.28 -10.28 -3.86
C ALA A 109 1.05 -9.68 -4.56
N CYS A 110 1.16 -8.45 -5.06
CA CYS A 110 0.20 -7.93 -6.02
C CYS A 110 0.60 -8.31 -7.44
N VAL A 111 -0.38 -8.68 -8.24
CA VAL A 111 -0.19 -8.94 -9.67
C VAL A 111 -1.08 -7.99 -10.46
N ILE A 112 -0.46 -7.26 -11.39
CA ILE A 112 -1.14 -6.36 -12.32
C ILE A 112 -0.85 -6.82 -13.74
N LYS A 113 -1.85 -6.73 -14.60
CA LYS A 113 -1.70 -6.98 -16.02
C LYS A 113 -1.64 -5.66 -16.77
N GLU A 114 -0.61 -5.47 -17.57
CA GLU A 114 -0.50 -4.34 -18.47
C GLU A 114 -1.36 -4.53 -19.73
N ASP A 115 -1.63 -3.45 -20.45
CA ASP A 115 -2.42 -3.46 -21.70
C ASP A 115 -1.85 -4.40 -22.77
N ASN A 116 -0.54 -4.59 -22.78
CA ASN A 116 0.16 -5.53 -23.66
C ASN A 116 0.05 -7.01 -23.23
N GLY A 117 -0.70 -7.27 -22.14
CA GLY A 117 -0.89 -8.60 -21.58
C GLY A 117 0.23 -9.08 -20.64
N LYS A 118 1.30 -8.31 -20.47
CA LYS A 118 2.41 -8.63 -19.56
C LYS A 118 1.96 -8.50 -18.10
N GLU A 119 2.31 -9.48 -17.28
CA GLU A 119 2.09 -9.44 -15.83
C GLU A 119 3.28 -8.80 -15.13
N VAL A 120 2.99 -7.89 -14.21
CA VAL A 120 3.95 -7.29 -13.29
C VAL A 120 3.59 -7.72 -11.89
N VAL A 121 4.55 -8.33 -11.20
CA VAL A 121 4.40 -8.79 -9.83
C VAL A 121 5.14 -7.84 -8.89
N ILE A 122 4.41 -7.35 -7.90
CA ILE A 122 4.92 -6.40 -6.90
C ILE A 122 5.08 -7.13 -5.59
N LEU A 123 6.28 -7.08 -5.04
CA LEU A 123 6.62 -7.47 -3.67
C LEU A 123 7.04 -6.21 -2.91
N ASN A 124 6.61 -6.10 -1.67
CA ASN A 124 6.96 -4.98 -0.82
C ASN A 124 7.41 -5.51 0.55
N PHE A 125 8.43 -4.89 1.14
CA PHE A 125 9.07 -5.34 2.37
C PHE A 125 9.35 -4.16 3.28
N GLY A 126 9.12 -4.32 4.57
CA GLY A 126 9.44 -3.33 5.59
C GLY A 126 10.65 -3.73 6.44
N TRP A 127 11.47 -2.76 6.78
CA TRP A 127 12.71 -2.98 7.49
C TRP A 127 12.61 -2.55 8.95
N ARG A 128 12.90 -3.47 9.87
CA ARG A 128 12.88 -3.21 11.32
C ARG A 128 13.77 -2.03 11.73
N SER A 129 14.89 -1.82 11.03
CA SER A 129 15.83 -0.71 11.35
C SER A 129 15.25 0.69 11.15
N ILE A 130 14.12 0.80 10.41
CA ILE A 130 13.35 2.03 10.26
C ILE A 130 12.02 1.96 11.02
N SER A 131 11.99 1.20 12.10
CA SER A 131 10.83 1.04 13.02
C SER A 131 9.61 0.32 12.43
N CYS A 132 9.73 -0.39 11.31
CA CYS A 132 8.64 -1.24 10.85
C CYS A 132 8.37 -2.38 11.83
N LEU A 133 7.10 -2.57 12.20
CA LEU A 133 6.64 -3.72 12.97
C LEU A 133 6.43 -4.90 12.04
N GLU A 134 7.29 -5.93 12.16
CA GLU A 134 7.24 -7.11 11.29
C GLU A 134 6.09 -8.04 11.71
N ALA A 135 5.36 -8.54 10.72
CA ALA A 135 4.34 -9.56 10.93
C ALA A 135 4.94 -10.85 11.49
N THR A 136 4.22 -11.50 12.38
CA THR A 136 4.57 -12.82 12.92
C THR A 136 3.44 -13.82 12.69
N GLY A 137 3.51 -15.02 13.26
CA GLY A 137 2.54 -16.09 12.99
C GLY A 137 1.06 -15.67 13.10
N ASN A 138 0.74 -14.84 14.11
CA ASN A 138 -0.62 -14.40 14.41
C ASN A 138 -0.72 -12.90 14.78
N LYS A 139 0.32 -12.13 14.48
CA LYS A 139 0.33 -10.68 14.69
C LYS A 139 0.45 -9.98 13.35
N GLU A 140 -0.37 -8.94 13.18
CA GLU A 140 -0.28 -8.04 12.05
C GLU A 140 1.06 -7.29 12.00
N GLY A 141 1.45 -6.90 10.81
CA GLY A 141 2.69 -6.18 10.56
C GLY A 141 3.10 -6.23 9.09
N VAL A 142 4.28 -5.69 8.84
CA VAL A 142 4.85 -5.66 7.49
C VAL A 142 5.52 -6.98 7.11
N ASN A 143 5.64 -7.25 5.83
CA ASN A 143 6.46 -8.33 5.27
C ASN A 143 7.94 -8.06 5.59
N PRO A 144 8.63 -8.92 6.35
CA PRO A 144 9.96 -8.62 6.85
C PRO A 144 11.02 -8.48 5.74
N TYR A 145 11.81 -7.40 5.80
CA TYR A 145 12.97 -7.18 4.93
C TYR A 145 14.16 -8.02 5.42
N GLU A 146 14.10 -9.32 5.19
CA GLU A 146 15.16 -10.27 5.52
C GLU A 146 15.62 -11.01 4.26
N LYS A 147 16.94 -11.22 4.13
CA LYS A 147 17.55 -11.84 2.96
C LYS A 147 16.89 -13.15 2.55
N ASN A 148 16.68 -14.07 3.50
CA ASN A 148 16.12 -15.38 3.20
C ASN A 148 14.63 -15.28 2.82
N ASN A 149 13.89 -14.38 3.46
CA ASN A 149 12.50 -14.10 3.15
C ASN A 149 12.35 -13.54 1.72
N ILE A 150 13.15 -12.54 1.36
CA ILE A 150 13.18 -11.95 0.01
C ILE A 150 13.50 -13.02 -1.04
N ILE A 151 14.59 -13.78 -0.83
CA ILE A 151 15.02 -14.82 -1.79
C ILE A 151 13.93 -15.88 -1.98
N SER A 152 13.28 -16.34 -0.90
CA SER A 152 12.23 -17.35 -0.99
C SER A 152 11.01 -16.86 -1.76
N GLN A 153 10.56 -15.62 -1.51
CA GLN A 153 9.43 -15.04 -2.22
C GLN A 153 9.75 -14.80 -3.71
N VAL A 154 10.94 -14.27 -4.03
CA VAL A 154 11.36 -14.08 -5.43
C VAL A 154 11.46 -15.42 -6.16
N LYS A 155 12.02 -16.47 -5.55
CA LYS A 155 12.05 -17.81 -6.15
C LYS A 155 10.65 -18.37 -6.42
N TYR A 156 9.75 -18.23 -5.44
CA TYR A 156 8.36 -18.64 -5.60
C TYR A 156 7.65 -17.91 -6.75
N ILE A 157 7.80 -16.57 -6.81
CA ILE A 157 7.21 -15.77 -7.89
C ILE A 157 7.79 -16.18 -9.26
N LYS A 158 9.11 -16.34 -9.36
CA LYS A 158 9.73 -16.80 -10.62
C LYS A 158 9.20 -18.15 -11.06
N SER A 159 9.03 -19.12 -10.15
CA SER A 159 8.50 -20.44 -10.50
C SER A 159 7.04 -20.40 -10.95
N LYS A 160 6.27 -19.40 -10.57
CA LYS A 160 4.83 -19.28 -10.85
C LYS A 160 4.53 -18.43 -12.09
N TYR A 161 5.30 -17.38 -12.35
CA TYR A 161 4.99 -16.34 -13.34
C TYR A 161 6.05 -16.19 -14.44
N VAL A 162 7.21 -16.81 -14.32
CA VAL A 162 8.28 -16.73 -15.33
C VAL A 162 8.56 -18.14 -15.83
N ASN A 163 7.98 -18.47 -16.96
CA ASN A 163 8.30 -19.66 -17.75
C ASN A 163 9.44 -19.35 -18.71
#